data_2f27d65c084c56dba1a4fe2f88b38fd1
#
_entry.id   2f27d65c084c56dba1a4fe2f88b38fd1
#
_cell.length_a   1.000
_cell.length_b   1.000
_cell.length_c   1.000
_cell.angle_alpha   90.00
_cell.angle_beta   90.00
_cell.angle_gamma   90.00
#
_symmetry.space_group_name_H-M   'P 1'
#
loop_
_entity.id
_entity.type
_entity.pdbx_description
1 polymer ?
#
loop_
_entity_poly.entity_id
_entity_poly.type
_entity_poly.pdbx_seq_one_letter_code
_entity_poly.pdbx_strand_id
1 'polypeptide(L)'
;MRIFKFKGKSVDSSEWIEGYYYKECDNTYIIEDRQKDSVLNRNEAVLIEPSTVCMYTGLKDCEGNEIWEGDILGGESKCEIVFFKGTFAIRYINSNGKECVDPLHYFIKEDGTVECKVIGNIYD
;
A
#
# COMPACT_ATOMS: atom_id res chain seq x y z
N MET A 1 17.65 -6.20 -2.15
CA MET A 1 17.44 -5.12 -1.17
C MET A 1 15.94 -4.90 -0.96
N ARG A 2 15.51 -4.79 0.29
CA ARG A 2 14.13 -4.46 0.60
C ARG A 2 13.84 -2.99 0.33
N ILE A 3 12.68 -2.72 -0.25
CA ILE A 3 12.22 -1.35 -0.45
C ILE A 3 11.17 -1.04 0.61
N PHE A 4 11.47 -0.06 1.47
CA PHE A 4 10.53 0.44 2.47
C PHE A 4 10.01 1.78 1.99
N LYS A 5 8.73 1.84 1.64
CA LYS A 5 8.10 3.09 1.28
C LYS A 5 6.65 3.11 1.69
N PHE A 6 6.10 4.30 1.78
CA PHE A 6 4.76 4.56 2.24
C PHE A 6 4.05 5.46 1.27
N LYS A 7 2.74 5.43 1.28
CA LYS A 7 1.92 6.43 0.62
C LYS A 7 0.80 6.87 1.54
N GLY A 8 0.31 8.07 1.32
CA GLY A 8 -0.81 8.62 2.06
C GLY A 8 -1.43 9.76 1.28
N LYS A 9 -2.64 10.14 1.66
CA LYS A 9 -3.32 11.23 0.98
C LYS A 9 -2.99 12.57 1.62
N SER A 10 -2.63 13.54 0.78
CA SER A 10 -2.38 14.91 1.20
C SER A 10 -3.65 15.51 1.81
N VAL A 11 -3.50 16.20 2.94
CA VAL A 11 -4.61 16.91 3.58
C VAL A 11 -5.18 17.98 2.64
N ASP A 12 -4.31 18.63 1.87
CA ASP A 12 -4.70 19.75 1.02
C ASP A 12 -5.31 19.32 -0.32
N SER A 13 -4.71 18.33 -0.98
CA SER A 13 -5.10 17.98 -2.36
C SER A 13 -5.86 16.68 -2.48
N SER A 14 -5.85 15.84 -1.43
CA SER A 14 -6.39 14.48 -1.45
C SER A 14 -5.73 13.57 -2.47
N GLU A 15 -4.56 13.96 -2.99
CA GLU A 15 -3.77 13.14 -3.89
C GLU A 15 -2.87 12.20 -3.12
N TRP A 16 -2.57 11.03 -3.70
CA TRP A 16 -1.61 10.09 -3.13
C TRP A 16 -0.20 10.65 -3.25
N ILE A 17 0.53 10.64 -2.13
CA ILE A 17 1.93 11.04 -2.06
C ILE A 17 2.73 9.82 -1.62
N GLU A 18 3.78 9.48 -2.35
CA GLU A 18 4.66 8.35 -2.02
C GLU A 18 6.01 8.84 -1.53
N GLY A 19 6.56 8.17 -0.53
CA GLY A 19 7.88 8.50 0.00
C GLY A 19 8.13 7.95 1.39
N TYR A 20 8.84 8.72 2.18
CA TYR A 20 9.25 8.34 3.53
C TYR A 20 8.31 8.97 4.55
N TYR A 21 7.85 8.17 5.48
CA TYR A 21 6.86 8.55 6.47
C TYR A 21 7.53 8.96 7.78
N TYR A 22 7.03 10.05 8.41
CA TYR A 22 7.42 10.38 9.78
C TYR A 22 6.31 11.15 10.48
N LYS A 23 6.39 11.17 11.82
CA LYS A 23 5.50 11.94 12.67
C LYS A 23 6.28 12.99 13.44
N GLU A 24 5.69 14.18 13.57
CA GLU A 24 6.23 15.25 14.39
C GLU A 24 5.09 16.06 14.99
N CYS A 25 5.06 16.21 16.30
CA CYS A 25 4.06 17.03 17.02
C CYS A 25 2.62 16.70 16.61
N ASP A 26 2.24 15.43 16.63
CA ASP A 26 0.93 14.92 16.27
C ASP A 26 0.57 15.04 14.79
N ASN A 27 1.46 15.55 13.97
CA ASN A 27 1.27 15.61 12.53
C ASN A 27 1.97 14.45 11.82
N THR A 28 1.36 14.00 10.74
CA THR A 28 1.89 12.93 9.89
C THR A 28 2.35 13.51 8.58
N TYR A 29 3.57 13.16 8.16
CA TYR A 29 4.17 13.67 6.94
C TYR A 29 4.71 12.55 6.09
N ILE A 30 4.73 12.78 4.77
CA ILE A 30 5.51 11.96 3.84
C ILE A 30 6.48 12.88 3.12
N ILE A 31 7.75 12.50 3.13
CA ILE A 31 8.79 13.17 2.36
C ILE A 31 8.83 12.53 0.99
N GLU A 32 8.36 13.28 0.00
CA GLU A 32 8.34 12.82 -1.39
C GLU A 32 9.76 12.82 -1.97
N ASP A 33 10.15 11.72 -2.60
CA ASP A 33 11.46 11.62 -3.23
C ASP A 33 11.41 12.25 -4.63
N ARG A 34 12.01 13.42 -4.79
CA ARG A 34 12.06 14.18 -6.03
C ARG A 34 13.46 14.28 -6.63
N GLN A 35 14.38 13.48 -6.17
CA GLN A 35 15.79 13.59 -6.61
C GLN A 35 15.98 13.40 -8.12
N LYS A 36 15.02 12.78 -8.78
CA LYS A 36 15.13 12.46 -10.21
C LYS A 36 14.88 13.63 -11.13
N ASP A 37 14.26 14.70 -10.67
CA ASP A 37 13.72 15.73 -11.56
C ASP A 37 14.61 16.94 -11.72
N SER A 38 15.43 17.28 -10.72
CA SER A 38 16.35 18.42 -10.81
C SER A 38 17.30 18.42 -9.63
N VAL A 39 18.54 18.87 -9.88
CA VAL A 39 19.54 19.11 -8.81
C VAL A 39 19.12 20.21 -7.84
N LEU A 40 18.17 21.04 -8.23
CA LEU A 40 17.65 22.13 -7.40
C LEU A 40 16.41 21.74 -6.60
N ASN A 41 15.79 20.59 -6.93
CA ASN A 41 14.62 20.13 -6.20
C ASN A 41 15.03 19.55 -4.84
N ARG A 42 14.31 19.99 -3.82
CA ARG A 42 14.44 19.45 -2.48
C ARG A 42 13.26 18.51 -2.22
N ASN A 43 13.51 17.51 -1.41
CA ASN A 43 12.43 16.66 -0.93
C ASN A 43 11.52 17.49 -0.02
N GLU A 44 10.24 17.52 -0.31
CA GLU A 44 9.27 18.27 0.46
C GLU A 44 8.52 17.35 1.41
N ALA A 45 8.28 17.83 2.64
CA ALA A 45 7.42 17.15 3.60
C ALA A 45 5.98 17.57 3.34
N VAL A 46 5.14 16.61 2.96
CA VAL A 46 3.72 16.85 2.68
C VAL A 46 2.89 16.38 3.86
N LEU A 47 1.99 17.23 4.35
CA LEU A 47 1.09 16.88 5.46
C LEU A 47 0.06 15.88 4.97
N ILE A 48 -0.05 14.74 5.67
CA ILE A 48 -0.84 13.58 5.25
C ILE A 48 -1.98 13.34 6.23
N GLU A 49 -3.14 12.92 5.70
CA GLU A 49 -4.23 12.42 6.53
C GLU A 49 -3.80 11.08 7.17
N PRO A 50 -3.67 11.03 8.51
CA PRO A 50 -3.04 9.88 9.17
C PRO A 50 -3.70 8.54 8.88
N SER A 51 -5.02 8.52 8.72
CA SER A 51 -5.76 7.28 8.49
C SER A 51 -5.46 6.64 7.14
N THR A 52 -4.87 7.39 6.21
CA THR A 52 -4.63 6.93 4.83
C THR A 52 -3.23 6.39 4.60
N VAL A 53 -2.36 6.41 5.61
CA VAL A 53 -0.97 5.93 5.44
C VAL A 53 -0.98 4.44 5.18
N CYS A 54 -0.38 4.05 4.05
CA CYS A 54 -0.28 2.66 3.62
C CYS A 54 1.18 2.32 3.37
N MET A 55 1.60 1.14 3.82
CA MET A 55 2.95 0.64 3.58
C MET A 55 2.96 -0.21 2.31
N TYR A 56 4.04 -0.07 1.50
CA TYR A 56 4.27 -0.94 0.37
C TYR A 56 4.60 -2.35 0.87
N THR A 57 3.92 -3.36 0.30
CA THR A 57 4.12 -4.75 0.71
C THR A 57 5.44 -5.35 0.22
N GLY A 58 6.08 -4.72 -0.76
CA GLY A 58 7.26 -5.28 -1.43
C GLY A 58 6.92 -6.21 -2.57
N LEU A 59 5.65 -6.43 -2.84
CA LEU A 59 5.18 -7.36 -3.87
C LEU A 59 4.43 -6.64 -4.98
N LYS A 60 4.37 -7.28 -6.13
CA LYS A 60 3.61 -6.79 -7.29
C LYS A 60 2.55 -7.80 -7.69
N ASP A 61 1.49 -7.31 -8.32
CA ASP A 61 0.44 -8.17 -8.85
C ASP A 61 0.85 -8.79 -10.19
N CYS A 62 -0.07 -9.58 -10.78
CA CYS A 62 0.20 -10.27 -12.03
C CYS A 62 0.42 -9.35 -13.23
N GLU A 63 0.07 -8.07 -13.12
CA GLU A 63 0.28 -7.07 -14.17
C GLU A 63 1.45 -6.12 -13.88
N GLY A 64 2.19 -6.37 -12.81
CA GLY A 64 3.34 -5.55 -12.41
C GLY A 64 3.00 -4.33 -11.57
N ASN A 65 1.76 -4.20 -11.12
CA ASN A 65 1.36 -3.10 -10.23
C ASN A 65 1.82 -3.37 -8.80
N GLU A 66 2.31 -2.34 -8.13
CA GLU A 66 2.71 -2.46 -6.74
C GLU A 66 1.49 -2.71 -5.85
N ILE A 67 1.66 -3.58 -4.85
CA ILE A 67 0.60 -3.91 -3.89
C ILE A 67 0.89 -3.20 -2.58
N TRP A 68 -0.09 -2.42 -2.13
CA TRP A 68 -0.01 -1.62 -0.91
C TRP A 68 -1.02 -2.11 0.12
N GLU A 69 -0.73 -1.85 1.38
CA GLU A 69 -1.72 -2.02 2.46
C GLU A 69 -2.99 -1.25 2.11
N GLY A 70 -4.14 -1.87 2.32
CA GLY A 70 -5.42 -1.26 1.97
C GLY A 70 -5.86 -1.48 0.52
N ASP A 71 -4.99 -2.05 -0.32
CA ASP A 71 -5.37 -2.37 -1.70
C ASP A 71 -6.44 -3.47 -1.75
N ILE A 72 -7.29 -3.37 -2.76
CA ILE A 72 -8.31 -4.36 -3.04
C ILE A 72 -7.88 -5.13 -4.27
N LEU A 73 -7.79 -6.46 -4.13
CA LEU A 73 -7.45 -7.34 -5.23
C LEU A 73 -8.72 -7.91 -5.85
N GLY A 74 -8.76 -7.92 -7.18
CA GLY A 74 -9.88 -8.43 -7.94
C GLY A 74 -9.76 -9.92 -8.20
N GLY A 75 -10.91 -10.58 -8.33
CA GLY A 75 -11.04 -12.00 -8.58
C GLY A 75 -12.51 -12.35 -8.44
N GLU A 76 -12.81 -13.61 -8.15
CA GLU A 76 -14.19 -14.05 -7.92
C GLU A 76 -14.80 -13.38 -6.68
N SER A 77 -13.97 -13.04 -5.70
CA SER A 77 -14.37 -12.28 -4.52
C SER A 77 -13.36 -11.17 -4.27
N LYS A 78 -13.83 -10.09 -3.63
CA LYS A 78 -12.95 -8.98 -3.27
C LYS A 78 -12.08 -9.37 -2.10
N CYS A 79 -10.78 -9.11 -2.23
CA CYS A 79 -9.78 -9.39 -1.22
C CYS A 79 -9.11 -8.09 -0.83
N GLU A 80 -9.03 -7.80 0.46
CA GLU A 80 -8.38 -6.59 0.96
C GLU A 80 -7.02 -6.93 1.57
N ILE A 81 -6.00 -6.14 1.25
CA ILE A 81 -4.68 -6.28 1.86
C ILE A 81 -4.69 -5.58 3.21
N VAL A 82 -4.41 -6.33 4.27
CA VAL A 82 -4.38 -5.83 5.64
C VAL A 82 -3.04 -6.18 6.29
N PHE A 83 -2.70 -5.47 7.36
CA PHE A 83 -1.57 -5.83 8.22
C PHE A 83 -2.15 -6.50 9.47
N PHE A 84 -1.88 -7.79 9.63
CA PHE A 84 -2.52 -8.61 10.66
C PHE A 84 -1.49 -9.51 11.33
N LYS A 85 -1.43 -9.45 12.65
CA LYS A 85 -0.52 -10.26 13.46
C LYS A 85 0.94 -10.20 12.98
N GLY A 86 1.40 -9.00 12.64
CA GLY A 86 2.79 -8.77 12.26
C GLY A 86 3.14 -9.09 10.81
N THR A 87 2.16 -9.36 9.96
CA THR A 87 2.41 -9.67 8.55
C THR A 87 1.34 -9.06 7.65
N PHE A 88 1.67 -8.86 6.38
CA PHE A 88 0.67 -8.53 5.39
C PHE A 88 -0.17 -9.77 5.10
N ALA A 89 -1.47 -9.57 5.00
CA ALA A 89 -2.44 -10.66 4.84
C ALA A 89 -3.53 -10.25 3.88
N ILE A 90 -4.27 -11.23 3.38
CA ILE A 90 -5.46 -11.02 2.56
C ILE A 90 -6.68 -11.37 3.39
N ARG A 91 -7.61 -10.43 3.50
CA ARG A 91 -8.91 -10.64 4.14
C ARG A 91 -9.97 -10.81 3.07
N TYR A 92 -10.73 -11.89 3.13
CA TYR A 92 -11.74 -12.22 2.14
C TYR A 92 -12.90 -13.00 2.76
N ILE A 93 -14.00 -13.08 2.02
CA ILE A 93 -15.16 -13.88 2.41
C ILE A 93 -15.15 -15.18 1.58
N ASN A 94 -15.14 -16.33 2.23
CA ASN A 94 -15.13 -17.61 1.53
C ASN A 94 -16.52 -18.00 1.00
N SER A 95 -16.60 -19.14 0.32
CA SER A 95 -17.83 -19.64 -0.29
C SER A 95 -18.96 -19.90 0.72
N ASN A 96 -18.61 -20.10 1.99
CA ASN A 96 -19.58 -20.31 3.08
C ASN A 96 -20.02 -19.00 3.74
N GLY A 97 -19.59 -17.85 3.23
CA GLY A 97 -19.89 -16.55 3.81
C GLY A 97 -19.09 -16.20 5.03
N LYS A 98 -18.04 -16.95 5.34
CA LYS A 98 -17.18 -16.72 6.50
C LYS A 98 -16.00 -15.84 6.12
N GLU A 99 -15.68 -14.88 7.00
CA GLU A 99 -14.49 -14.04 6.84
C GLU A 99 -13.23 -14.84 7.15
N CYS A 100 -12.28 -14.78 6.22
CA CYS A 100 -10.99 -15.44 6.34
C CYS A 100 -9.86 -14.43 6.19
N VAL A 101 -8.75 -14.67 6.91
CA VAL A 101 -7.54 -13.87 6.82
C VAL A 101 -6.36 -14.82 6.66
N ASP A 102 -5.69 -14.77 5.52
CA ASP A 102 -4.54 -15.62 5.22
C ASP A 102 -3.31 -14.78 4.89
N PRO A 103 -2.10 -15.24 5.27
CA PRO A 103 -0.87 -14.51 4.94
C PRO A 103 -0.73 -14.26 3.44
N LEU A 104 -0.32 -13.06 3.07
CA LEU A 104 -0.16 -12.67 1.67
C LEU A 104 0.81 -13.59 0.93
N HIS A 105 1.85 -14.07 1.59
CA HIS A 105 2.85 -14.91 0.94
C HIS A 105 2.32 -16.25 0.47
N TYR A 106 1.16 -16.71 0.95
CA TYR A 106 0.52 -17.93 0.44
C TYR A 106 0.04 -17.78 -1.01
N PHE A 107 -0.11 -16.56 -1.48
CA PHE A 107 -0.67 -16.26 -2.81
C PHE A 107 0.41 -15.86 -3.81
N ILE A 108 1.68 -15.97 -3.44
CA ILE A 108 2.81 -15.62 -4.31
C ILE A 108 3.09 -16.77 -5.29
N LYS A 109 3.16 -16.43 -6.58
CA LYS A 109 3.52 -17.37 -7.63
C LYS A 109 5.03 -17.55 -7.73
N GLU A 110 5.47 -18.50 -8.55
CA GLU A 110 6.90 -18.79 -8.75
C GLU A 110 7.71 -17.59 -9.23
N ASP A 111 7.08 -16.68 -10.00
CA ASP A 111 7.73 -15.50 -10.52
C ASP A 111 7.81 -14.36 -9.47
N GLY A 112 7.32 -14.58 -8.25
CA GLY A 112 7.33 -13.60 -7.18
C GLY A 112 6.18 -12.61 -7.18
N THR A 113 5.24 -12.73 -8.13
CA THR A 113 4.05 -11.87 -8.18
C THR A 113 2.87 -12.54 -7.51
N VAL A 114 1.87 -11.73 -7.15
CA VAL A 114 0.61 -12.22 -6.60
C VAL A 114 -0.36 -12.47 -7.74
N GLU A 115 -1.11 -13.55 -7.66
CA GLU A 115 -1.98 -14.02 -8.73
C GLU A 115 -3.09 -13.04 -9.10
N CYS A 116 -3.62 -12.32 -8.14
CA CYS A 116 -4.74 -11.40 -8.34
C CYS A 116 -4.26 -10.00 -8.72
N LYS A 117 -5.15 -9.22 -9.33
CA LYS A 117 -4.87 -7.87 -9.83
C LYS A 117 -5.38 -6.82 -8.85
N VAL A 118 -4.60 -5.77 -8.64
CA VAL A 118 -5.05 -4.60 -7.86
C VAL A 118 -6.13 -3.86 -8.64
N ILE A 119 -7.29 -3.63 -8.00
CA ILE A 119 -8.40 -2.92 -8.62
C ILE A 119 -8.70 -1.58 -7.94
N GLY A 120 -8.09 -1.29 -6.82
CA GLY A 120 -8.25 -0.03 -6.09
C GLY A 120 -7.68 -0.13 -4.69
N ASN A 121 -7.96 0.89 -3.90
CA ASN A 121 -7.54 0.96 -2.49
C ASN A 121 -8.73 1.44 -1.67
N ILE A 122 -8.83 1.01 -0.41
CA ILE A 122 -9.96 1.36 0.46
C ILE A 122 -10.08 2.87 0.71
N TYR A 123 -9.02 3.64 0.48
CA TYR A 123 -9.02 5.11 0.66
C TYR A 123 -9.20 5.89 -0.65
N ASP A 124 -9.37 5.19 -1.77
CA ASP A 124 -9.64 5.85 -3.06
C ASP A 124 -11.00 6.59 -3.07
#